data_e6f279a6da013dd2a6c0ccac4863a7af
#
_entry.id   e6f279a6da013dd2a6c0ccac4863a7af
#
_cell.length_a   1.000
_cell.length_b   1.000
_cell.length_c   1.000
_cell.angle_alpha   90.00
_cell.angle_beta   90.00
_cell.angle_gamma   90.00
#
_symmetry.space_group_name_H-M   'P 1'
#
loop_
_entity.id
_entity.type
_entity.pdbx_description
1 polymer ?
#
loop_
_entity_poly.entity_id
_entity_poly.type
_entity_poly.pdbx_seq_one_letter_code
_entity_poly.pdbx_strand_id
1 'polypeptide(L)'
;MPDAERELWYHLRDRRLGGRKFRRQEPIGPYVGDFVCHQPKLVVEADGGQHLEQAAYDAERSRYLEPRGYSVLRFWNHDILQRTEAVLETILRKLEELDGD
;
A
#
# COMPACT_ATOMS: atom_id res chain seq x y z
N MET A 1 6.39 15.59 0.10
CA MET A 1 5.82 14.30 -0.28
C MET A 1 5.75 14.22 -1.79
N PRO A 2 6.25 13.14 -2.39
CA PRO A 2 6.19 12.98 -3.85
C PRO A 2 4.75 13.03 -4.36
N ASP A 3 4.59 13.42 -5.63
CA ASP A 3 3.27 13.64 -6.22
C ASP A 3 2.38 12.41 -6.15
N ALA A 4 2.94 11.23 -6.48
CA ALA A 4 2.15 10.00 -6.48
C ALA A 4 1.65 9.65 -5.08
N GLU A 5 2.52 9.82 -4.08
CA GLU A 5 2.12 9.54 -2.70
C GLU A 5 1.07 10.52 -2.23
N ARG A 6 1.21 11.80 -2.63
CA ARG A 6 0.24 12.81 -2.25
C ARG A 6 -1.13 12.51 -2.85
N GLU A 7 -1.13 12.11 -4.12
CA GLU A 7 -2.37 11.77 -4.80
C GLU A 7 -3.04 10.59 -4.12
N LEU A 8 -2.27 9.56 -3.82
CA LEU A 8 -2.81 8.36 -3.20
C LEU A 8 -3.33 8.66 -1.80
N TRP A 9 -2.56 9.43 -1.03
CA TRP A 9 -2.97 9.78 0.33
C TRP A 9 -4.27 10.58 0.35
N TYR A 10 -4.45 11.45 -0.62
CA TYR A 10 -5.70 12.22 -0.71
C TYR A 10 -6.92 11.28 -0.74
N HIS A 11 -6.79 10.15 -1.42
CA HIS A 11 -7.91 9.22 -1.56
C HIS A 11 -8.00 8.20 -0.42
N LEU A 12 -6.93 8.00 0.32
CA LEU A 12 -6.92 6.98 1.39
C LEU A 12 -7.20 7.57 2.77
N ARG A 13 -6.87 8.82 2.97
CA ARG A 13 -7.02 9.44 4.30
C ARG A 13 -8.48 9.59 4.67
N ASP A 14 -8.74 9.79 5.96
CA ASP A 14 -10.08 10.09 6.49
C ASP A 14 -11.09 8.99 6.16
N ARG A 15 -10.61 7.76 6.06
CA ARG A 15 -11.45 6.59 5.76
C ARG A 15 -12.22 6.74 4.46
N ARG A 16 -11.65 7.45 3.50
CA ARG A 16 -12.35 7.74 2.23
C ARG A 16 -12.54 6.52 1.38
N LEU A 17 -11.61 5.55 1.44
CA LEU A 17 -11.70 4.36 0.60
C LEU A 17 -12.30 3.22 1.41
N GLY A 18 -13.56 2.91 1.10
CA GLY A 18 -14.24 1.78 1.73
C GLY A 18 -14.39 1.89 3.24
N GLY A 19 -14.26 3.08 3.79
CA GLY A 19 -14.38 3.28 5.23
C GLY A 19 -13.19 2.77 6.01
N ARG A 20 -12.09 2.43 5.34
CA ARG A 20 -10.93 1.83 5.99
C ARG A 20 -9.92 2.90 6.41
N LYS A 21 -9.32 2.69 7.58
CA LYS A 21 -8.33 3.63 8.09
C LYS A 21 -6.94 3.26 7.59
N PHE A 22 -6.33 4.18 6.86
CA PHE A 22 -4.95 4.05 6.41
C PHE A 22 -4.07 5.03 7.16
N ARG A 23 -2.86 4.60 7.49
CA ARG A 23 -1.83 5.45 8.07
C ARG A 23 -0.69 5.53 7.09
N ARG A 24 -0.11 6.71 6.94
CA ARG A 24 1.04 6.85 6.02
C ARG A 24 2.32 6.72 6.81
N GLN A 25 3.37 6.22 6.13
CA GLN A 25 4.70 6.05 6.71
C GLN A 25 4.60 5.33 8.05
N GLU A 26 3.92 4.21 8.03
CA GLU A 26 3.61 3.48 9.25
C GLU A 26 4.63 2.37 9.50
N PRO A 27 5.27 2.34 10.67
CA PRO A 27 6.22 1.28 10.98
C PRO A 27 5.51 -0.03 11.28
N ILE A 28 6.09 -1.12 10.77
CA ILE A 28 5.68 -2.48 11.10
C ILE A 28 6.97 -3.22 11.42
N GLY A 29 7.28 -3.36 12.72
CA GLY A 29 8.56 -3.90 13.12
C GLY A 29 9.69 -3.03 12.59
N PRO A 30 10.69 -3.62 11.93
CA PRO A 30 11.83 -2.84 11.41
C PRO A 30 11.54 -2.17 10.06
N TYR A 31 10.32 -2.32 9.53
CA TYR A 31 10.00 -1.80 8.21
C TYR A 31 8.99 -0.67 8.30
N VAL A 32 8.95 0.15 7.26
CA VAL A 32 7.98 1.24 7.17
C VAL A 32 7.20 1.08 5.88
N GLY A 33 5.87 1.03 5.99
CA GLY A 33 5.01 0.98 4.81
C GLY A 33 4.55 2.38 4.41
N ASP A 34 4.45 2.62 3.13
CA ASP A 34 4.01 3.93 2.65
C ASP A 34 2.60 4.23 3.16
N PHE A 35 1.69 3.29 3.00
CA PHE A 35 0.32 3.40 3.48
C PHE A 35 -0.10 2.05 4.03
N VAL A 36 -0.57 2.03 5.27
CA VAL A 36 -0.88 0.77 5.95
C VAL A 36 -2.26 0.82 6.56
N CYS A 37 -3.05 -0.20 6.27
CA CYS A 37 -4.29 -0.48 6.97
C CYS A 37 -4.04 -1.68 7.86
N HIS A 38 -4.44 -1.57 9.12
CA HIS A 38 -4.19 -2.68 10.07
C HIS A 38 -5.37 -3.63 10.18
N GLN A 39 -6.53 -3.24 9.61
CA GLN A 39 -7.71 -4.10 9.70
C GLN A 39 -8.63 -3.80 8.53
N PRO A 40 -8.55 -4.58 7.46
CA PRO A 40 -7.64 -5.73 7.25
C PRO A 40 -6.21 -5.31 7.02
N LYS A 41 -5.28 -6.24 7.21
CA LYS A 41 -3.85 -5.92 7.14
C LYS A 41 -3.39 -5.81 5.69
N LEU A 42 -3.19 -4.59 5.25
CA LEU A 42 -2.78 -4.31 3.88
C LEU A 42 -1.78 -3.18 3.85
N VAL A 43 -0.69 -3.39 3.12
CA VAL A 43 0.33 -2.37 2.87
C VAL A 43 0.23 -1.98 1.41
N VAL A 44 0.15 -0.68 1.14
CA VAL A 44 0.12 -0.15 -0.22
C VAL A 44 1.36 0.71 -0.42
N GLU A 45 2.06 0.48 -1.53
CA GLU A 45 3.33 1.14 -1.79
C GLU A 45 3.33 1.84 -3.14
N ALA A 46 3.95 3.01 -3.18
CA ALA A 46 4.16 3.74 -4.41
C ALA A 46 5.61 3.47 -4.86
N ASP A 47 5.78 3.06 -6.12
CA ASP A 47 7.09 2.65 -6.63
C ASP A 47 7.50 3.58 -7.77
N GLY A 48 8.65 4.23 -7.60
CA GLY A 48 9.18 5.15 -8.60
C GLY A 48 10.12 4.53 -9.60
N GLY A 49 10.18 3.19 -9.66
CA GLY A 49 11.07 2.52 -10.60
C GLY A 49 12.42 2.25 -10.00
N GLN A 50 12.43 1.60 -8.85
CA GLN A 50 13.64 1.33 -8.12
C GLN A 50 14.50 0.25 -8.76
N HIS A 51 15.63 -0.02 -8.15
CA HIS A 51 16.68 -0.84 -8.72
C HIS A 51 16.68 -2.27 -8.17
N LEU A 52 17.67 -3.05 -8.58
CA LEU A 52 17.79 -4.44 -8.15
C LEU A 52 17.95 -4.56 -6.64
N GLU A 53 18.59 -3.58 -6.02
CA GLU A 53 18.74 -3.55 -4.57
C GLU A 53 17.40 -3.51 -3.87
N GLN A 54 16.45 -2.81 -4.49
CA GLN A 54 15.11 -2.72 -3.94
C GLN A 54 14.43 -4.08 -3.94
N ALA A 55 14.70 -4.90 -4.95
CA ALA A 55 14.07 -6.22 -5.03
C ALA A 55 14.47 -7.11 -3.86
N ALA A 56 15.75 -7.08 -3.48
CA ALA A 56 16.22 -7.87 -2.35
C ALA A 56 15.60 -7.38 -1.03
N TYR A 57 15.53 -6.07 -0.87
CA TYR A 57 14.91 -5.49 0.32
C TYR A 57 13.43 -5.87 0.40
N ASP A 58 12.74 -5.81 -0.73
CA ASP A 58 11.31 -6.13 -0.77
C ASP A 58 11.05 -7.59 -0.43
N ALA A 59 11.91 -8.48 -0.93
CA ALA A 59 11.76 -9.91 -0.62
C ALA A 59 11.93 -10.17 0.86
N GLU A 60 12.92 -9.51 1.47
CA GLU A 60 13.17 -9.67 2.89
C GLU A 60 12.01 -9.13 3.71
N ARG A 61 11.48 -7.98 3.31
CA ARG A 61 10.34 -7.37 3.99
C ARG A 61 9.10 -8.27 3.88
N SER A 62 8.87 -8.86 2.72
CA SER A 62 7.73 -9.75 2.53
C SER A 62 7.82 -10.96 3.45
N ARG A 63 9.02 -11.51 3.61
CA ARG A 63 9.20 -12.63 4.53
C ARG A 63 8.88 -12.27 5.97
N TYR A 64 9.00 -10.99 6.32
CA TYR A 64 8.63 -10.53 7.65
C TYR A 64 7.12 -10.28 7.76
N LEU A 65 6.53 -9.65 6.72
CA LEU A 65 5.15 -9.20 6.78
C LEU A 65 4.13 -10.31 6.54
N GLU A 66 4.40 -11.23 5.63
CA GLU A 66 3.42 -12.25 5.25
C GLU A 66 3.02 -13.16 6.40
N PRO A 67 3.96 -13.70 7.19
CA PRO A 67 3.55 -14.53 8.33
C PRO A 67 2.74 -13.76 9.35
N ARG A 68 2.83 -12.44 9.36
CA ARG A 68 2.08 -11.60 10.29
C ARG A 68 0.73 -11.19 9.73
N GLY A 69 0.38 -11.71 8.56
CA GLY A 69 -0.93 -11.51 7.99
C GLY A 69 -1.08 -10.32 7.07
N TYR A 70 0.02 -9.64 6.76
CA TYR A 70 -0.05 -8.47 5.88
C TYR A 70 0.08 -8.88 4.42
N SER A 71 -0.76 -8.29 3.57
CA SER A 71 -0.60 -8.35 2.13
C SER A 71 0.03 -7.05 1.66
N VAL A 72 0.77 -7.10 0.56
CA VAL A 72 1.43 -5.91 0.03
C VAL A 72 1.00 -5.71 -1.41
N LEU A 73 0.52 -4.51 -1.72
CA LEU A 73 0.22 -4.09 -3.08
C LEU A 73 1.18 -2.97 -3.45
N ARG A 74 1.76 -3.06 -4.64
CA ARG A 74 2.68 -2.04 -5.11
C ARG A 74 2.21 -1.53 -6.46
N PHE A 75 2.22 -0.22 -6.60
CA PHE A 75 1.81 0.44 -7.85
C PHE A 75 2.91 1.37 -8.32
N TRP A 76 3.11 1.43 -9.62
CA TRP A 76 4.03 2.40 -10.21
C TRP A 76 3.50 3.80 -9.96
N ASN A 77 4.41 4.75 -9.72
CA ASN A 77 4.02 6.14 -9.50
C ASN A 77 3.18 6.67 -10.65
N HIS A 78 3.58 6.36 -11.90
CA HIS A 78 2.83 6.88 -13.03
C HIS A 78 1.42 6.30 -13.11
N ASP A 79 1.23 5.07 -12.67
CA ASP A 79 -0.12 4.50 -12.63
C ASP A 79 -0.98 5.19 -11.59
N ILE A 80 -0.40 5.50 -10.44
CA ILE A 80 -1.12 6.24 -9.40
C ILE A 80 -1.59 7.59 -9.93
N LEU A 81 -0.72 8.27 -10.69
CA LEU A 81 -1.02 9.61 -11.19
C LEU A 81 -1.94 9.59 -12.41
N GLN A 82 -1.79 8.60 -13.28
CA GLN A 82 -2.51 8.59 -14.54
C GLN A 82 -3.68 7.62 -14.58
N ARG A 83 -3.71 6.65 -13.68
CA ARG A 83 -4.78 5.67 -13.60
C ARG A 83 -5.28 5.54 -12.18
N THR A 84 -5.51 6.68 -11.56
CA THR A 84 -5.85 6.76 -10.15
C THR A 84 -7.05 5.88 -9.80
N GLU A 85 -8.12 5.95 -10.60
CA GLU A 85 -9.33 5.20 -10.28
C GLU A 85 -9.10 3.69 -10.34
N ALA A 86 -8.32 3.26 -11.33
CA ALA A 86 -8.01 1.83 -11.46
C ALA A 86 -7.19 1.34 -10.25
N VAL A 87 -6.24 2.17 -9.80
CA VAL A 87 -5.45 1.86 -8.62
C VAL A 87 -6.34 1.76 -7.39
N LEU A 88 -7.22 2.74 -7.20
CA LEU A 88 -8.11 2.74 -6.04
C LEU A 88 -9.07 1.56 -6.06
N GLU A 89 -9.56 1.20 -7.25
CA GLU A 89 -10.44 0.05 -7.37
C GLU A 89 -9.71 -1.24 -6.99
N THR A 90 -8.47 -1.36 -7.41
CA THR A 90 -7.67 -2.53 -7.07
C THR A 90 -7.47 -2.63 -5.56
N ILE A 91 -7.18 -1.50 -4.91
CA ILE A 91 -7.01 -1.47 -3.46
C ILE A 91 -8.31 -1.85 -2.76
N LEU A 92 -9.41 -1.26 -3.20
CA LEU A 92 -10.72 -1.53 -2.58
C LEU A 92 -11.10 -3.00 -2.72
N ARG A 93 -10.87 -3.56 -3.91
CA ARG A 93 -11.17 -4.97 -4.15
C ARG A 93 -10.33 -5.86 -3.25
N LYS A 94 -9.06 -5.50 -3.05
CA LYS A 94 -8.21 -6.27 -2.16
C LYS A 94 -8.68 -6.19 -0.71
N LEU A 95 -9.09 -5.00 -0.29
CA LEU A 95 -9.64 -4.82 1.06
C LEU A 95 -10.88 -5.69 1.28
N GLU A 96 -11.76 -5.73 0.28
CA GLU A 96 -12.96 -6.53 0.36
C GLU A 96 -12.62 -8.02 0.38
N GLU A 97 -11.65 -8.42 -0.41
CA GLU A 97 -11.21 -9.81 -0.45
C GLU A 97 -10.67 -10.26 0.90
N LEU A 98 -9.83 -9.42 1.50
CA LEU A 98 -9.22 -9.74 2.80
C LEU A 98 -10.25 -9.75 3.93
N ASP A 99 -11.27 -8.93 3.81
CA ASP A 99 -12.27 -8.75 4.85
C ASP A 99 -13.45 -9.69 4.68
N GLY A 100 -13.69 -10.14 3.48
CA GLY A 100 -14.91 -10.82 3.09
C GLY A 100 -14.99 -12.27 3.51
N ASP A 101 -13.93 -12.79 4.00
CA ASP A 101 -13.93 -14.19 4.42
C ASP A 101 -13.30 -14.37 5.75
#